data_15f2b53b9e079dee20021b590425ebc3
#
_entry.id   15f2b53b9e079dee20021b590425ebc3
#
_cell.length_a   1.000
_cell.length_b   1.000
_cell.length_c   1.000
_cell.angle_alpha   90.00
_cell.angle_beta   90.00
_cell.angle_gamma   90.00
#
_symmetry.space_group_name_H-M   'P 1'
#
loop_
_entity.id
_entity.type
_entity.pdbx_description
1 polymer ?
#
loop_
_entity_poly.entity_id
_entity_poly.type
_entity_poly.pdbx_seq_one_letter_code
_entity_poly.pdbx_strand_id
1 'polypeptide(L)'
;MKILLGSNSPRRKELLQILGFDFEVVSIDCDEVFPENLPVENIAGYLSELKADAYRNLEKNEILLTSDTIVTFEGKVLGKPKNREEAVEMLQHLSGKTHQVYTAVSFKSSEKIITKTDVADVEFSEITDQEINFYIENYHPFDKAGSYGIQEWLGMAKISKINGSFYTIMGLPTHLVYETLKDLGF
;
A
#
# COMPACT_ATOMS: atom_id res chain seq x y z
N MET A 1 -1.69 14.71 -21.59
CA MET A 1 -2.48 13.66 -20.89
C MET A 1 -2.68 14.11 -19.46
N LYS A 2 -3.65 13.56 -18.75
CA LYS A 2 -4.02 13.94 -17.38
C LYS A 2 -3.95 12.70 -16.49
N ILE A 3 -3.41 12.83 -15.29
CA ILE A 3 -3.35 11.75 -14.31
C ILE A 3 -4.54 11.88 -13.36
N LEU A 4 -5.27 10.79 -13.18
CA LEU A 4 -6.28 10.62 -12.15
C LEU A 4 -5.74 9.67 -11.08
N LEU A 5 -5.74 10.08 -9.81
CA LEU A 5 -5.38 9.23 -8.69
C LEU A 5 -6.64 8.64 -8.04
N GLY A 6 -6.89 7.36 -8.26
CA GLY A 6 -7.99 6.60 -7.66
C GLY A 6 -7.65 6.11 -6.25
N SER A 7 -7.39 7.03 -5.34
CA SER A 7 -7.03 6.68 -3.96
C SER A 7 -7.35 7.81 -2.99
N ASN A 8 -7.98 7.45 -1.86
CA ASN A 8 -8.22 8.36 -0.74
C ASN A 8 -7.04 8.41 0.25
N SER A 9 -5.97 7.61 0.03
CA SER A 9 -4.81 7.58 0.91
C SER A 9 -4.02 8.89 0.86
N PRO A 10 -3.89 9.63 1.98
CA PRO A 10 -3.09 10.85 2.01
C PRO A 10 -1.61 10.58 1.69
N ARG A 11 -1.08 9.42 2.09
CA ARG A 11 0.30 9.01 1.79
C ARG A 11 0.57 8.87 0.29
N ARG A 12 -0.33 8.21 -0.45
CA ARG A 12 -0.20 8.05 -1.91
C ARG A 12 -0.28 9.38 -2.64
N LYS A 13 -1.18 10.25 -2.19
CA LYS A 13 -1.31 11.62 -2.71
C LYS A 13 -0.01 12.40 -2.52
N GLU A 14 0.53 12.39 -1.30
CA GLU A 14 1.79 13.05 -0.97
C GLU A 14 2.95 12.54 -1.83
N LEU A 15 3.12 11.23 -1.93
CA LEU A 15 4.19 10.61 -2.72
C LEU A 15 4.10 10.95 -4.21
N LEU A 16 2.90 10.92 -4.80
CA LEU A 16 2.72 11.27 -6.20
C LEU A 16 3.00 12.76 -6.45
N GLN A 17 2.64 13.64 -5.50
CA GLN A 17 2.95 15.06 -5.55
C GLN A 17 4.46 15.33 -5.45
N ILE A 18 5.17 14.62 -4.55
CA ILE A 18 6.64 14.72 -4.41
C ILE A 18 7.36 14.26 -5.68
N LEU A 19 6.81 13.29 -6.41
CA LEU A 19 7.34 12.87 -7.71
C LEU A 19 7.23 13.96 -8.80
N GLY A 20 6.51 15.05 -8.54
CA GLY A 20 6.40 16.19 -9.43
C GLY A 20 5.35 16.05 -10.53
N PHE A 21 4.40 15.11 -10.39
CA PHE A 21 3.28 14.96 -11.32
C PHE A 21 2.07 15.75 -10.86
N ASP A 22 1.42 16.45 -11.80
CA ASP A 22 0.10 17.03 -11.60
C ASP A 22 -0.97 15.94 -11.75
N PHE A 23 -1.92 15.87 -10.84
CA PHE A 23 -2.98 14.89 -10.85
C PHE A 23 -4.26 15.40 -10.21
N GLU A 24 -5.38 14.77 -10.53
CA GLU A 24 -6.65 14.95 -9.84
C GLU A 24 -7.00 13.69 -9.04
N VAL A 25 -7.58 13.87 -7.86
CA VAL A 25 -8.07 12.75 -7.03
C VAL A 25 -9.48 12.41 -7.45
N VAL A 26 -9.72 11.11 -7.71
CA VAL A 26 -11.06 10.58 -7.99
C VAL A 26 -11.45 9.53 -6.96
N SER A 27 -12.70 9.50 -6.59
CA SER A 27 -13.24 8.48 -5.70
C SER A 27 -13.60 7.24 -6.48
N ILE A 28 -13.25 6.09 -5.95
CA ILE A 28 -13.61 4.77 -6.49
C ILE A 28 -14.34 4.00 -5.41
N ASP A 29 -15.55 3.59 -5.72
CA ASP A 29 -16.33 2.67 -4.88
C ASP A 29 -16.11 1.25 -5.41
N CYS A 30 -15.50 0.41 -4.59
CA CYS A 30 -15.11 -0.94 -4.96
C CYS A 30 -15.03 -1.83 -3.72
N ASP A 31 -15.69 -2.98 -3.77
CA ASP A 31 -15.54 -4.02 -2.77
C ASP A 31 -14.18 -4.71 -2.93
N GLU A 32 -13.28 -4.51 -1.97
CA GLU A 32 -11.90 -5.05 -1.98
C GLU A 32 -11.89 -6.53 -1.57
N VAL A 33 -12.54 -7.39 -2.38
CA VAL A 33 -12.60 -8.84 -2.14
C VAL A 33 -11.75 -9.56 -3.18
N PHE A 34 -10.95 -10.52 -2.73
CA PHE A 34 -10.11 -11.35 -3.59
C PHE A 34 -10.42 -12.85 -3.37
N PRO A 35 -10.17 -13.71 -4.38
CA PRO A 35 -10.37 -15.15 -4.26
C PRO A 35 -9.47 -15.77 -3.18
N GLU A 36 -10.02 -16.66 -2.34
CA GLU A 36 -9.29 -17.31 -1.24
C GLU A 36 -8.05 -18.12 -1.70
N ASN A 37 -8.09 -18.64 -2.92
CA ASN A 37 -7.01 -19.42 -3.51
C ASN A 37 -5.99 -18.58 -4.30
N LEU A 38 -6.11 -17.24 -4.29
CA LEU A 38 -5.16 -16.38 -4.99
C LEU A 38 -3.81 -16.40 -4.25
N PRO A 39 -2.68 -16.67 -4.93
CA PRO A 39 -1.35 -16.57 -4.34
C PRO A 39 -1.13 -15.18 -3.72
N VAL A 40 -0.52 -15.16 -2.54
CA VAL A 40 -0.36 -13.94 -1.73
C VAL A 40 0.32 -12.82 -2.51
N GLU A 41 1.36 -13.14 -3.29
CA GLU A 41 2.10 -12.21 -4.12
C GLU A 41 1.27 -11.53 -5.21
N ASN A 42 0.12 -12.10 -5.57
CA ASN A 42 -0.77 -11.58 -6.62
C ASN A 42 -1.92 -10.74 -6.08
N ILE A 43 -2.18 -10.76 -4.77
CA ILE A 43 -3.34 -10.11 -4.16
C ILE A 43 -3.31 -8.60 -4.34
N ALA A 44 -2.17 -7.94 -4.09
CA ALA A 44 -2.05 -6.49 -4.25
C ALA A 44 -2.30 -6.06 -5.70
N GLY A 45 -1.76 -6.82 -6.68
CA GLY A 45 -1.99 -6.60 -8.10
C GLY A 45 -3.46 -6.73 -8.46
N TYR A 46 -4.08 -7.81 -8.05
CA TYR A 46 -5.51 -8.07 -8.27
C TYR A 46 -6.40 -6.94 -7.71
N LEU A 47 -6.18 -6.54 -6.46
CA LEU A 47 -6.96 -5.48 -5.82
C LEU A 47 -6.74 -4.11 -6.48
N SER A 48 -5.51 -3.82 -6.92
CA SER A 48 -5.21 -2.61 -7.68
C SER A 48 -5.95 -2.56 -9.01
N GLU A 49 -5.97 -3.68 -9.77
CA GLU A 49 -6.72 -3.81 -11.03
C GLU A 49 -8.23 -3.73 -10.81
N LEU A 50 -8.75 -4.38 -9.77
CA LEU A 50 -10.16 -4.35 -9.41
C LEU A 50 -10.65 -2.90 -9.19
N LYS A 51 -9.85 -2.10 -8.48
CA LYS A 51 -10.11 -0.66 -8.30
C LYS A 51 -10.09 0.09 -9.63
N ALA A 52 -9.09 -0.18 -10.47
CA ALA A 52 -8.99 0.44 -11.79
C ALA A 52 -10.21 0.10 -12.66
N ASP A 53 -10.68 -1.14 -12.62
CA ASP A 53 -11.83 -1.59 -13.38
C ASP A 53 -13.17 -1.04 -12.88
N ALA A 54 -13.28 -0.75 -11.60
CA ALA A 54 -14.47 -0.13 -11.03
C ALA A 54 -14.70 1.30 -11.55
N TYR A 55 -13.64 2.02 -11.95
CA TYR A 55 -13.77 3.37 -12.52
C TYR A 55 -14.19 3.31 -14.00
N ARG A 56 -15.37 3.88 -14.33
CA ARG A 56 -15.99 3.80 -15.66
C ARG A 56 -15.88 5.08 -16.50
N ASN A 57 -15.56 6.22 -15.89
CA ASN A 57 -15.63 7.53 -16.54
C ASN A 57 -14.28 8.01 -17.09
N LEU A 58 -13.42 7.10 -17.54
CA LEU A 58 -12.08 7.44 -18.03
C LEU A 58 -12.14 7.97 -19.48
N GLU A 59 -11.58 9.15 -19.70
CA GLU A 59 -11.48 9.77 -21.02
C GLU A 59 -10.21 9.31 -21.76
N LYS A 60 -10.18 9.50 -23.11
CA LYS A 60 -9.06 9.03 -23.95
C LYS A 60 -7.70 9.66 -23.63
N ASN A 61 -7.70 10.86 -23.07
CA ASN A 61 -6.48 11.61 -22.70
C ASN A 61 -6.13 11.48 -21.20
N GLU A 62 -6.77 10.57 -20.49
CA GLU A 62 -6.56 10.33 -19.07
C GLU A 62 -5.88 8.99 -18.80
N ILE A 63 -5.08 8.97 -17.72
CA ILE A 63 -4.53 7.75 -17.12
C ILE A 63 -5.01 7.71 -15.68
N LEU A 64 -5.73 6.66 -15.33
CA LEU A 64 -6.10 6.38 -13.94
C LEU A 64 -5.00 5.55 -13.28
N LEU A 65 -4.47 6.07 -12.17
CA LEU A 65 -3.55 5.36 -11.29
C LEU A 65 -4.30 4.88 -10.05
N THR A 66 -4.33 3.57 -9.84
CA THR A 66 -4.81 2.94 -8.62
C THR A 66 -3.67 2.20 -7.93
N SER A 67 -3.83 1.88 -6.66
CA SER A 67 -2.81 1.13 -5.91
C SER A 67 -3.47 0.36 -4.77
N ASP A 68 -2.88 -0.79 -4.45
CA ASP A 68 -3.22 -1.54 -3.25
C ASP A 68 -1.97 -2.01 -2.51
N THR A 69 -2.09 -2.19 -1.19
CA THR A 69 -0.98 -2.59 -0.32
C THR A 69 -1.47 -3.64 0.66
N ILE A 70 -0.76 -4.77 0.70
CA ILE A 70 -1.00 -5.81 1.69
C ILE A 70 0.27 -6.06 2.50
N VAL A 71 0.09 -6.36 3.77
CA VAL A 71 1.14 -6.88 4.65
C VAL A 71 0.93 -8.37 4.82
N THR A 72 2.00 -9.15 4.73
CA THR A 72 1.92 -10.60 4.84
C THR A 72 2.94 -11.13 5.83
N PHE A 73 2.52 -12.10 6.61
CA PHE A 73 3.39 -12.79 7.55
C PHE A 73 3.07 -14.29 7.55
N GLU A 74 4.08 -15.15 7.42
CA GLU A 74 3.93 -16.61 7.33
C GLU A 74 2.88 -17.07 6.30
N GLY A 75 2.87 -16.40 5.13
CA GLY A 75 1.93 -16.72 4.04
C GLY A 75 0.49 -16.27 4.27
N LYS A 76 0.22 -15.50 5.31
CA LYS A 76 -1.11 -14.96 5.62
C LYS A 76 -1.13 -13.44 5.43
N VAL A 77 -2.24 -12.93 4.90
CA VAL A 77 -2.47 -11.50 4.77
C VAL A 77 -2.89 -10.92 6.12
N LEU A 78 -2.20 -9.88 6.55
CA LEU A 78 -2.57 -9.07 7.71
C LEU A 78 -3.33 -7.83 7.18
N GLY A 79 -4.64 -7.83 7.39
CA GLY A 79 -5.50 -6.70 7.04
C GLY A 79 -5.36 -5.51 7.99
N LYS A 80 -6.31 -4.59 7.89
CA LYS A 80 -6.46 -3.51 8.87
C LYS A 80 -7.08 -4.08 10.14
N PRO A 81 -6.57 -3.74 11.34
CA PRO A 81 -7.18 -4.19 12.59
C PRO A 81 -8.54 -3.54 12.79
N LYS A 82 -9.51 -4.30 13.25
CA LYS A 82 -10.88 -3.83 13.50
C LYS A 82 -11.01 -3.09 14.84
N ASN A 83 -10.12 -3.40 15.76
CA ASN A 83 -10.13 -2.87 17.13
C ASN A 83 -8.71 -2.87 17.71
N ARG A 84 -8.61 -2.42 18.97
CA ARG A 84 -7.33 -2.32 19.68
C ARG A 84 -6.69 -3.70 19.92
N GLU A 85 -7.50 -4.68 20.25
CA GLU A 85 -7.06 -6.04 20.55
C GLU A 85 -6.40 -6.68 19.32
N GLU A 86 -7.04 -6.61 18.15
CA GLU A 86 -6.45 -7.07 16.89
C GLU A 86 -5.17 -6.33 16.55
N ALA A 87 -5.10 -5.01 16.80
CA ALA A 87 -3.87 -4.23 16.57
C ALA A 87 -2.71 -4.70 17.46
N VAL A 88 -2.99 -4.98 18.74
CA VAL A 88 -2.00 -5.53 19.68
C VAL A 88 -1.51 -6.90 19.20
N GLU A 89 -2.42 -7.81 18.86
CA GLU A 89 -2.08 -9.15 18.39
C GLU A 89 -1.22 -9.10 17.11
N MET A 90 -1.56 -8.25 16.14
CA MET A 90 -0.78 -8.09 14.92
C MET A 90 0.65 -7.64 15.22
N LEU A 91 0.82 -6.63 16.07
CA LEU A 91 2.14 -6.10 16.41
C LEU A 91 2.96 -7.10 17.25
N GLN A 92 2.34 -7.85 18.15
CA GLN A 92 2.99 -8.94 18.87
C GLN A 92 3.45 -10.06 17.91
N HIS A 93 2.65 -10.42 16.90
CA HIS A 93 3.03 -11.41 15.90
C HIS A 93 4.21 -10.96 15.02
N LEU A 94 4.32 -9.66 14.74
CA LEU A 94 5.41 -9.10 13.94
C LEU A 94 6.68 -8.80 14.74
N SER A 95 6.59 -8.70 16.07
CA SER A 95 7.70 -8.39 16.98
C SER A 95 8.87 -9.37 16.83
N GLY A 96 10.06 -8.85 16.59
CA GLY A 96 11.30 -9.63 16.43
C GLY A 96 11.36 -10.48 15.15
N LYS A 97 10.52 -10.19 14.15
CA LYS A 97 10.39 -11.03 12.95
C LYS A 97 10.43 -10.22 11.67
N THR A 98 10.65 -10.94 10.56
CA THR A 98 10.58 -10.38 9.20
C THR A 98 9.24 -10.70 8.58
N HIS A 99 8.62 -9.71 7.98
CA HIS A 99 7.38 -9.82 7.21
C HIS A 99 7.53 -9.13 5.86
N GLN A 100 6.56 -9.33 4.96
CA GLN A 100 6.57 -8.76 3.62
C GLN A 100 5.45 -7.76 3.43
N VAL A 101 5.76 -6.71 2.67
CA VAL A 101 4.79 -5.72 2.19
C VAL A 101 4.80 -5.73 0.67
N TYR A 102 3.66 -6.08 0.08
CA TYR A 102 3.44 -6.01 -1.36
C TYR A 102 2.61 -4.77 -1.66
N THR A 103 3.09 -3.97 -2.57
CA THR A 103 2.31 -2.84 -3.11
C THR A 103 2.27 -2.90 -4.62
N ALA A 104 1.08 -2.89 -5.17
CA ALA A 104 0.85 -2.83 -6.60
C ALA A 104 0.30 -1.47 -7.02
N VAL A 105 0.64 -1.09 -8.25
CA VAL A 105 0.07 0.07 -8.96
C VAL A 105 -0.46 -0.37 -10.31
N SER A 106 -1.65 0.09 -10.65
CA SER A 106 -2.27 -0.13 -11.95
C SER A 106 -2.48 1.19 -12.66
N PHE A 107 -2.11 1.23 -13.93
CA PHE A 107 -2.27 2.36 -14.83
C PHE A 107 -3.29 1.97 -15.89
N LYS A 108 -4.49 2.53 -15.82
CA LYS A 108 -5.56 2.28 -16.76
C LYS A 108 -5.68 3.43 -17.75
N SER A 109 -5.59 3.09 -19.03
CA SER A 109 -5.98 3.95 -20.14
C SER A 109 -7.30 3.51 -20.73
N SER A 110 -7.79 4.18 -21.77
CA SER A 110 -8.96 3.74 -22.56
C SER A 110 -8.73 2.41 -23.29
N GLU A 111 -7.47 1.96 -23.47
CA GLU A 111 -7.11 0.81 -24.28
C GLU A 111 -6.62 -0.39 -23.45
N LYS A 112 -5.93 -0.15 -22.34
CA LYS A 112 -5.28 -1.20 -21.56
C LYS A 112 -5.09 -0.83 -20.10
N ILE A 113 -4.84 -1.84 -19.29
CA ILE A 113 -4.33 -1.72 -17.92
C ILE A 113 -2.90 -2.29 -17.89
N ILE A 114 -2.00 -1.58 -17.22
CA ILE A 114 -0.65 -2.02 -16.90
C ILE A 114 -0.55 -2.09 -15.39
N THR A 115 -0.27 -3.26 -14.83
CA THR A 115 -0.10 -3.46 -13.40
C THR A 115 1.33 -3.88 -13.10
N LYS A 116 1.92 -3.26 -12.09
CA LYS A 116 3.25 -3.60 -11.58
C LYS A 116 3.17 -3.76 -10.06
N THR A 117 3.80 -4.80 -9.54
CA THR A 117 3.88 -5.09 -8.10
C THR A 117 5.33 -5.00 -7.65
N ASP A 118 5.54 -4.40 -6.49
CA ASP A 118 6.81 -4.38 -5.78
C ASP A 118 6.66 -4.98 -4.39
N VAL A 119 7.74 -5.54 -3.86
CA VAL A 119 7.79 -6.19 -2.56
C VAL A 119 8.96 -5.67 -1.74
N ALA A 120 8.74 -5.50 -0.45
CA ALA A 120 9.79 -5.20 0.51
C ALA A 120 9.68 -6.10 1.73
N ASP A 121 10.83 -6.65 2.18
CA ASP A 121 10.94 -7.33 3.47
C ASP A 121 11.21 -6.30 4.55
N VAL A 122 10.50 -6.41 5.66
CA VAL A 122 10.63 -5.53 6.82
C VAL A 122 10.94 -6.37 8.05
N GLU A 123 12.07 -6.09 8.70
CA GLU A 123 12.49 -6.75 9.93
C GLU A 123 12.26 -5.84 11.12
N PHE A 124 11.43 -6.29 12.07
CA PHE A 124 11.28 -5.63 13.36
C PHE A 124 12.25 -6.17 14.41
N SER A 125 12.82 -5.28 15.20
CA SER A 125 13.36 -5.62 16.52
C SER A 125 12.22 -6.04 17.46
N GLU A 126 12.54 -6.66 18.59
CA GLU A 126 11.52 -6.97 19.60
C GLU A 126 10.78 -5.70 20.05
N ILE A 127 9.46 -5.80 20.11
CA ILE A 127 8.54 -4.74 20.50
C ILE A 127 7.89 -5.16 21.81
N THR A 128 8.09 -4.41 22.87
CA THR A 128 7.48 -4.69 24.17
C THR A 128 6.00 -4.31 24.20
N ASP A 129 5.22 -4.91 25.10
CA ASP A 129 3.81 -4.56 25.26
C ASP A 129 3.60 -3.07 25.62
N GLN A 130 4.54 -2.45 26.34
CA GLN A 130 4.49 -1.02 26.63
C GLN A 130 4.64 -0.18 25.37
N GLU A 131 5.53 -0.56 24.46
CA GLU A 131 5.77 0.14 23.20
C GLU A 131 4.60 -0.07 22.23
N ILE A 132 4.00 -1.27 22.19
CA ILE A 132 2.79 -1.55 21.43
C ILE A 132 1.64 -0.65 21.89
N ASN A 133 1.41 -0.61 23.21
CA ASN A 133 0.36 0.21 23.79
C ASN A 133 0.59 1.70 23.52
N PHE A 134 1.82 2.19 23.72
CA PHE A 134 2.20 3.57 23.41
C PHE A 134 1.89 3.91 21.94
N TYR A 135 2.30 3.04 21.03
CA TYR A 135 2.10 3.29 19.60
C TYR A 135 0.61 3.34 19.22
N ILE A 136 -0.18 2.37 19.65
CA ILE A 136 -1.62 2.32 19.34
C ILE A 136 -2.35 3.55 19.91
N GLU A 137 -2.03 3.96 21.13
CA GLU A 137 -2.66 5.11 21.80
C GLU A 137 -2.33 6.45 21.15
N ASN A 138 -1.14 6.62 20.59
CA ASN A 138 -0.70 7.89 20.03
C ASN A 138 -0.85 8.00 18.51
N TYR A 139 -0.87 6.87 17.78
CA TYR A 139 -0.85 6.85 16.32
C TYR A 139 -2.09 6.24 15.68
N HIS A 140 -2.95 5.57 16.45
CA HIS A 140 -4.23 5.02 15.97
C HIS A 140 -4.14 4.26 14.64
N PRO A 141 -3.37 3.16 14.54
CA PRO A 141 -3.00 2.52 13.27
C PRO A 141 -4.13 1.69 12.62
N PHE A 142 -5.40 1.99 12.90
CA PHE A 142 -6.56 1.21 12.46
C PHE A 142 -6.86 1.33 10.96
N ASP A 143 -6.26 2.29 10.28
CA ASP A 143 -6.35 2.48 8.83
C ASP A 143 -5.26 1.76 8.02
N LYS A 144 -4.36 1.03 8.71
CA LYS A 144 -3.14 0.46 8.12
C LYS A 144 -3.11 -1.07 8.18
N ALA A 145 -2.79 -1.71 7.06
CA ALA A 145 -2.51 -3.14 7.02
C ALA A 145 -1.32 -3.47 7.94
N GLY A 146 -1.43 -4.55 8.72
CA GLY A 146 -0.40 -4.94 9.67
C GLY A 146 -0.29 -4.03 10.90
N SER A 147 -1.21 -3.08 11.09
CA SER A 147 -1.29 -2.19 12.25
C SER A 147 -0.11 -1.24 12.42
N TYR A 148 0.62 -0.85 11.37
CA TYR A 148 1.69 0.13 11.51
C TYR A 148 1.90 0.99 10.26
N GLY A 149 2.51 2.18 10.47
CA GLY A 149 3.04 3.04 9.41
C GLY A 149 4.55 3.14 9.50
N ILE A 150 5.25 2.84 8.40
CA ILE A 150 6.72 2.89 8.37
C ILE A 150 7.28 4.27 8.69
N GLN A 151 6.56 5.32 8.31
CA GLN A 151 6.94 6.72 8.54
C GLN A 151 6.62 7.24 9.96
N GLU A 152 5.97 6.40 10.79
CA GLU A 152 5.56 6.72 12.15
C GLU A 152 6.60 6.24 13.18
N TRP A 153 6.33 6.51 14.45
CA TRP A 153 7.24 6.19 15.55
C TRP A 153 7.71 4.73 15.53
N LEU A 154 6.77 3.78 15.30
CA LEU A 154 7.12 2.35 15.31
C LEU A 154 8.12 2.01 14.20
N GLY A 155 7.92 2.58 13.00
CA GLY A 155 8.85 2.40 11.90
C GLY A 155 10.24 2.97 12.21
N MET A 156 10.33 4.14 12.83
CA MET A 156 11.60 4.76 13.22
C MET A 156 12.29 4.03 14.38
N ALA A 157 11.51 3.53 15.34
CA ALA A 157 12.07 2.97 16.58
C ALA A 157 12.37 1.47 16.49
N LYS A 158 11.64 0.73 15.66
CA LYS A 158 11.63 -0.74 15.71
C LYS A 158 11.98 -1.45 14.41
N ILE A 159 12.00 -0.79 13.26
CA ILE A 159 12.48 -1.41 12.04
C ILE A 159 14.00 -1.43 12.05
N SER A 160 14.59 -2.62 12.15
CA SER A 160 16.04 -2.85 12.15
C SER A 160 16.62 -2.98 10.74
N LYS A 161 15.78 -3.46 9.77
CA LYS A 161 16.23 -3.69 8.40
C LYS A 161 15.05 -3.62 7.42
N ILE A 162 15.36 -3.10 6.24
CA ILE A 162 14.48 -3.14 5.07
C ILE A 162 15.27 -3.73 3.92
N ASN A 163 14.66 -4.69 3.18
CA ASN A 163 15.14 -5.16 1.90
C ASN A 163 14.07 -4.87 0.85
N GLY A 164 14.27 -3.82 0.05
CA GLY A 164 13.30 -3.27 -0.89
C GLY A 164 13.13 -1.77 -0.75
N SER A 165 12.06 -1.22 -1.32
CA SER A 165 11.80 0.21 -1.29
C SER A 165 10.99 0.63 -0.06
N PHE A 166 11.48 1.65 0.66
CA PHE A 166 10.72 2.32 1.72
C PHE A 166 9.35 2.80 1.24
N TYR A 167 9.28 3.33 0.03
CA TYR A 167 8.04 3.86 -0.54
C TYR A 167 7.02 2.79 -0.90
N THR A 168 7.48 1.57 -1.20
CA THR A 168 6.62 0.39 -1.34
C THR A 168 5.90 0.09 -0.03
N ILE A 169 6.60 0.17 1.10
CA ILE A 169 6.02 -0.03 2.43
C ILE A 169 5.06 1.12 2.80
N MET A 170 5.36 2.36 2.37
CA MET A 170 4.43 3.50 2.51
C MET A 170 3.14 3.35 1.69
N GLY A 171 3.13 2.46 0.68
CA GLY A 171 1.95 2.15 -0.12
C GLY A 171 1.92 2.71 -1.54
N LEU A 172 3.05 3.19 -2.06
CA LEU A 172 3.22 3.58 -3.47
C LEU A 172 4.67 3.32 -3.90
N PRO A 173 4.96 2.33 -4.76
CA PRO A 173 6.31 2.08 -5.27
C PRO A 173 6.70 3.17 -6.28
N THR A 174 7.23 4.27 -5.77
CA THR A 174 7.46 5.51 -6.50
C THR A 174 8.36 5.35 -7.71
N HIS A 175 9.36 4.46 -7.66
CA HIS A 175 10.23 4.16 -8.80
C HIS A 175 9.43 3.54 -9.96
N LEU A 176 8.54 2.56 -9.68
CA LEU A 176 7.68 1.97 -10.72
C LEU A 176 6.67 2.97 -11.27
N VAL A 177 6.15 3.85 -10.39
CA VAL A 177 5.23 4.91 -10.81
C VAL A 177 5.93 5.88 -11.73
N TYR A 178 7.11 6.37 -11.34
CA TYR A 178 7.89 7.34 -12.13
C TYR A 178 8.25 6.78 -13.50
N GLU A 179 8.87 5.61 -13.56
CA GLU A 179 9.26 4.95 -14.80
C GLU A 179 8.05 4.75 -15.74
N THR A 180 6.94 4.21 -15.19
CA THR A 180 5.77 3.93 -16.01
C THR A 180 5.11 5.21 -16.55
N LEU A 181 5.00 6.26 -15.75
CA LEU A 181 4.45 7.53 -16.22
C LEU A 181 5.35 8.18 -17.27
N LYS A 182 6.69 8.09 -17.12
CA LYS A 182 7.63 8.55 -18.16
C LYS A 182 7.48 7.76 -19.46
N ASP A 183 7.32 6.44 -19.40
CA ASP A 183 7.08 5.59 -20.58
C ASP A 183 5.73 5.91 -21.25
N LEU A 184 4.75 6.39 -20.49
CA LEU A 184 3.44 6.83 -20.99
C LEU A 184 3.47 8.29 -21.53
N GLY A 185 4.59 9.01 -21.41
CA GLY A 185 4.80 10.33 -21.98
C GLY A 185 4.42 11.51 -21.07
N PHE A 186 4.47 11.30 -19.74
CA PHE A 186 4.31 12.37 -18.73
C PHE A 186 5.63 13.03 -18.34
#